data_048a95364ade5e694f695861c996aaa7
#
_entry.id   048a95364ade5e694f695861c996aaa7
#
_cell.length_a   1.000
_cell.length_b   1.000
_cell.length_c   1.000
_cell.angle_alpha   90.00
_cell.angle_beta   90.00
_cell.angle_gamma   90.00
#
_symmetry.space_group_name_H-M   'P 1'
#
loop_
_entity.id
_entity.type
_entity.pdbx_description
1 polymer ?
#
loop_
_entity_poly.entity_id
_entity_poly.type
_entity_poly.pdbx_seq_one_letter_code
_entity_poly.pdbx_strand_id
1 'polypeptide(L)'
;LKDLVFLDIETTGLTPATSSIYLIGAVYHQQMEWHIRQWFSDSLNSEQEILEDFFSFIKNYQVIVSFNGETFDLPFLKKCAAAYGLNTDVLDNIRSFDLYRHLRPVKTLLQLENLKLATLESYLNISRLDQATGKEMIAVYHDYLETGDKRLYQVLLLHNEDDLKALPQIMPLLSYLDIFRSEWTLAGYSLSTASSSLTIVVDCSVKVPVAVTRELPLCRL
;
A
#
# COMPACT_ATOMS: atom_id res chain seq x y z
N LEU A 1 -9.01 -12.66 -7.83
CA LEU A 1 -7.74 -12.52 -7.10
C LEU A 1 -6.55 -13.07 -7.90
N LYS A 2 -6.74 -14.15 -8.69
CA LYS A 2 -5.64 -14.80 -9.45
C LYS A 2 -4.90 -13.88 -10.44
N ASP A 3 -5.55 -12.82 -10.91
CA ASP A 3 -4.99 -11.89 -11.90
C ASP A 3 -4.41 -10.61 -11.26
N LEU A 4 -4.36 -10.57 -9.93
CA LEU A 4 -3.97 -9.40 -9.14
C LEU A 4 -2.72 -9.72 -8.33
N VAL A 5 -1.79 -8.77 -8.29
CA VAL A 5 -0.58 -8.82 -7.46
C VAL A 5 -0.44 -7.50 -6.71
N PHE A 6 -0.09 -7.58 -5.43
CA PHE A 6 0.33 -6.42 -4.64
C PHE A 6 1.83 -6.26 -4.79
N LEU A 7 2.28 -5.02 -4.88
CA LEU A 7 3.67 -4.66 -5.14
C LEU A 7 4.13 -3.59 -4.17
N ASP A 8 5.36 -3.73 -3.71
CA ASP A 8 6.11 -2.73 -2.97
C ASP A 8 7.60 -2.88 -3.27
N ILE A 9 8.36 -1.77 -3.32
CA ILE A 9 9.80 -1.78 -3.58
C ILE A 9 10.58 -0.99 -2.55
N GLU A 10 11.83 -1.41 -2.33
CA GLU A 10 12.79 -0.71 -1.51
C GLU A 10 13.97 -0.21 -2.36
N THR A 11 14.39 1.01 -2.09
CA THR A 11 15.38 1.71 -2.89
C THR A 11 16.46 2.37 -2.04
N THR A 12 17.65 2.57 -2.60
CA THR A 12 18.75 3.26 -1.93
C THR A 12 18.58 4.78 -1.84
N GLY A 13 17.45 5.31 -2.30
CA GLY A 13 17.11 6.74 -2.23
C GLY A 13 15.84 7.05 -3.00
N LEU A 14 15.43 8.32 -3.02
CA LEU A 14 14.13 8.73 -3.56
C LEU A 14 14.15 9.09 -5.06
N THR A 15 15.32 9.10 -5.68
CA THR A 15 15.47 9.56 -7.06
C THR A 15 16.00 8.44 -7.95
N PRO A 16 15.21 7.92 -8.90
CA PRO A 16 15.62 6.79 -9.74
C PRO A 16 16.89 7.01 -10.58
N ALA A 17 17.26 8.28 -10.83
CA ALA A 17 18.47 8.61 -11.61
C ALA A 17 19.76 8.38 -10.83
N THR A 18 19.71 8.35 -9.50
CA THR A 18 20.88 8.27 -8.61
C THR A 18 20.78 7.16 -7.57
N SER A 19 19.73 6.36 -7.66
CA SER A 19 19.45 5.33 -6.67
C SER A 19 19.05 4.03 -7.37
N SER A 20 19.29 2.91 -6.70
CA SER A 20 19.01 1.54 -7.15
C SER A 20 17.86 0.93 -6.38
N ILE A 21 17.19 -0.06 -6.97
CA ILE A 21 16.25 -0.91 -6.28
C ILE A 21 17.03 -2.07 -5.65
N TYR A 22 16.92 -2.23 -4.33
CA TYR A 22 17.57 -3.35 -3.67
C TYR A 22 16.61 -4.47 -3.26
N LEU A 23 15.32 -4.18 -3.21
CA LEU A 23 14.31 -5.18 -2.90
C LEU A 23 13.02 -4.90 -3.68
N ILE A 24 12.49 -5.92 -4.31
CA ILE A 24 11.15 -5.90 -4.90
C ILE A 24 10.35 -6.96 -4.17
N GLY A 25 9.16 -6.60 -3.71
CA GLY A 25 8.28 -7.52 -3.02
C GLY A 25 6.91 -7.64 -3.70
N ALA A 26 6.37 -8.85 -3.73
CA ALA A 26 5.05 -9.11 -4.27
C ALA A 26 4.23 -10.05 -3.37
N VAL A 27 2.95 -9.70 -3.15
CA VAL A 27 1.95 -10.61 -2.57
C VAL A 27 0.94 -10.98 -3.65
N TYR A 28 0.66 -12.24 -3.78
CA TYR A 28 -0.26 -12.78 -4.78
C TYR A 28 -1.02 -14.00 -4.26
N HIS A 29 -2.13 -14.30 -4.92
CA HIS A 29 -2.99 -15.42 -4.54
C HIS A 29 -2.90 -16.52 -5.60
N GLN A 30 -2.45 -17.71 -5.19
CA GLN A 30 -2.32 -18.89 -6.04
C GLN A 30 -2.74 -20.15 -5.27
N GLN A 31 -3.43 -21.07 -5.94
CA GLN A 31 -3.87 -22.34 -5.35
C GLN A 31 -4.63 -22.20 -4.02
N MET A 32 -5.48 -21.16 -3.92
CA MET A 32 -6.28 -20.82 -2.72
C MET A 32 -5.46 -20.32 -1.52
N GLU A 33 -4.20 -19.99 -1.72
CA GLU A 33 -3.29 -19.49 -0.68
C GLU A 33 -2.66 -18.16 -1.08
N TRP A 34 -2.29 -17.38 -0.08
CA TRP A 34 -1.51 -16.17 -0.24
C TRP A 34 -0.03 -16.50 -0.20
N HIS A 35 0.71 -15.98 -1.15
CA HIS A 35 2.15 -16.14 -1.27
C HIS A 35 2.83 -14.78 -1.24
N ILE A 36 4.03 -14.74 -0.64
CA ILE A 36 4.95 -13.60 -0.72
C ILE A 36 6.17 -14.06 -1.52
N ARG A 37 6.61 -13.22 -2.44
CA ARG A 37 7.87 -13.38 -3.14
C ARG A 37 8.66 -12.10 -3.05
N GLN A 38 9.92 -12.21 -2.72
CA GLN A 38 10.85 -11.10 -2.60
C GLN A 38 12.06 -11.37 -3.47
N TRP A 39 12.52 -10.35 -4.19
CA TRP A 39 13.73 -10.36 -4.99
C TRP A 39 14.69 -9.35 -4.36
N PHE A 40 15.77 -9.83 -3.81
CA PHE A 40 16.73 -9.04 -3.06
C PHE A 40 18.05 -8.93 -3.82
N SER A 41 18.55 -7.70 -3.96
CA SER A 41 19.87 -7.41 -4.53
C SER A 41 20.91 -7.45 -3.41
N ASP A 42 21.71 -8.51 -3.37
CA ASP A 42 22.74 -8.72 -2.34
C ASP A 42 24.05 -7.96 -2.63
N SER A 43 24.10 -7.28 -3.77
CA SER A 43 25.24 -6.47 -4.21
C SER A 43 24.76 -5.35 -5.13
N LEU A 44 25.54 -4.31 -5.28
CA LEU A 44 25.21 -3.17 -6.20
C LEU A 44 25.12 -3.62 -7.68
N ASN A 45 25.58 -4.82 -8.03
CA ASN A 45 25.57 -5.34 -9.39
C ASN A 45 24.43 -6.33 -9.68
N SER A 46 23.66 -6.75 -8.68
CA SER A 46 22.58 -7.73 -8.84
C SER A 46 21.20 -7.09 -9.08
N GLU A 47 21.10 -5.76 -9.17
CA GLU A 47 19.85 -5.07 -9.49
C GLU A 47 19.24 -5.53 -10.82
N GLN A 48 20.08 -5.71 -11.85
CA GLN A 48 19.60 -6.17 -13.15
C GLN A 48 18.92 -7.53 -13.05
N GLU A 49 19.52 -8.48 -12.33
CA GLU A 49 19.03 -9.85 -12.18
C GLU A 49 17.64 -9.87 -11.49
N ILE A 50 17.48 -9.12 -10.40
CA ILE A 50 16.18 -9.05 -9.71
C ILE A 50 15.10 -8.40 -10.56
N LEU A 51 15.47 -7.40 -11.38
CA LEU A 51 14.55 -6.77 -12.32
C LEU A 51 14.11 -7.75 -13.43
N GLU A 52 15.04 -8.51 -14.03
CA GLU A 52 14.73 -9.52 -15.07
C GLU A 52 13.74 -10.57 -14.53
N ASP A 53 14.02 -11.11 -13.35
CA ASP A 53 13.16 -12.10 -12.68
C ASP A 53 11.79 -11.52 -12.35
N PHE A 54 11.73 -10.30 -11.80
CA PHE A 54 10.49 -9.62 -11.53
C PHE A 54 9.67 -9.37 -12.79
N PHE A 55 10.28 -8.85 -13.85
CA PHE A 55 9.59 -8.62 -15.12
C PHE A 55 9.08 -9.92 -15.76
N SER A 56 9.78 -11.03 -15.58
CA SER A 56 9.30 -12.34 -16.00
C SER A 56 8.08 -12.79 -15.20
N PHE A 57 8.08 -12.55 -13.89
CA PHE A 57 6.99 -12.90 -12.99
C PHE A 57 5.72 -12.08 -13.25
N ILE A 58 5.86 -10.74 -13.38
CA ILE A 58 4.72 -9.83 -13.46
C ILE A 58 3.87 -10.00 -14.71
N LYS A 59 4.41 -10.58 -15.79
CA LYS A 59 3.69 -10.91 -17.02
C LYS A 59 2.47 -11.80 -16.82
N ASN A 60 2.39 -12.51 -15.71
CA ASN A 60 1.29 -13.43 -15.39
C ASN A 60 0.09 -12.71 -14.77
N TYR A 61 0.17 -11.40 -14.54
CA TYR A 61 -0.85 -10.63 -13.83
C TYR A 61 -1.44 -9.54 -14.73
N GLN A 62 -2.65 -9.13 -14.42
CA GLN A 62 -3.39 -8.08 -15.15
C GLN A 62 -3.50 -6.79 -14.35
N VAL A 63 -3.36 -6.85 -13.02
CA VAL A 63 -3.51 -5.70 -12.13
C VAL A 63 -2.38 -5.71 -11.11
N ILE A 64 -1.68 -4.59 -11.01
CA ILE A 64 -0.79 -4.27 -9.90
C ILE A 64 -1.54 -3.40 -8.90
N VAL A 65 -1.57 -3.80 -7.65
CA VAL A 65 -2.05 -2.99 -6.53
C VAL A 65 -0.84 -2.53 -5.72
N SER A 66 -0.74 -1.24 -5.47
CA SER A 66 0.37 -0.65 -4.73
C SER A 66 -0.12 0.46 -3.79
N PHE A 67 0.77 0.96 -2.96
CA PHE A 67 0.50 2.11 -2.10
C PHE A 67 1.41 3.27 -2.48
N ASN A 68 0.87 4.30 -3.15
CA ASN A 68 1.61 5.40 -3.76
C ASN A 68 2.53 4.97 -4.93
N GLY A 69 2.38 3.76 -5.44
CA GLY A 69 3.26 3.18 -6.44
C GLY A 69 3.13 3.77 -7.83
N GLU A 70 2.00 4.41 -8.18
CA GLU A 70 1.88 5.15 -9.45
C GLU A 70 2.85 6.32 -9.53
N THR A 71 3.25 6.89 -8.38
CA THR A 71 4.17 8.03 -8.32
C THR A 71 5.59 7.65 -7.92
N PHE A 72 5.79 6.46 -7.35
CA PHE A 72 7.09 6.01 -6.88
C PHE A 72 7.52 4.68 -7.51
N ASP A 73 6.91 3.57 -7.15
CA ASP A 73 7.37 2.21 -7.51
C ASP A 73 7.44 1.99 -9.02
N LEU A 74 6.35 2.28 -9.73
CA LEU A 74 6.28 2.01 -11.17
C LEU A 74 7.24 2.90 -11.99
N PRO A 75 7.35 4.22 -11.74
CA PRO A 75 8.38 5.04 -12.38
C PRO A 75 9.80 4.59 -12.05
N PHE A 76 10.05 4.14 -10.80
CA PHE A 76 11.34 3.64 -10.38
C PHE A 76 11.73 2.36 -11.14
N LEU A 77 10.83 1.37 -11.16
CA LEU A 77 11.01 0.11 -11.90
C LEU A 77 11.28 0.37 -13.38
N LYS A 78 10.50 1.25 -14.03
CA LYS A 78 10.71 1.61 -15.44
C LYS A 78 12.06 2.25 -15.67
N LYS A 79 12.47 3.18 -14.82
CA LYS A 79 13.72 3.91 -14.97
C LYS A 79 14.94 3.01 -14.77
N CYS A 80 14.94 2.19 -13.72
CA CYS A 80 16.04 1.27 -13.46
C CYS A 80 16.12 0.19 -14.55
N ALA A 81 15.00 -0.41 -14.95
CA ALA A 81 14.97 -1.39 -16.03
C ALA A 81 15.48 -0.82 -17.37
N ALA A 82 15.09 0.43 -17.70
CA ALA A 82 15.55 1.08 -18.91
C ALA A 82 17.08 1.32 -18.92
N ALA A 83 17.69 1.55 -17.76
CA ALA A 83 19.15 1.70 -17.63
C ALA A 83 19.90 0.41 -18.01
N TYR A 84 19.28 -0.76 -17.84
CA TYR A 84 19.79 -2.07 -18.26
C TYR A 84 19.28 -2.52 -19.64
N GLY A 85 18.52 -1.67 -20.35
CA GLY A 85 17.95 -2.02 -21.66
C GLY A 85 16.83 -3.07 -21.59
N LEU A 86 16.20 -3.28 -20.43
CA LEU A 86 15.13 -4.24 -20.28
C LEU A 86 13.83 -3.69 -20.86
N ASN A 87 12.99 -4.60 -21.41
CA ASN A 87 11.69 -4.24 -21.93
C ASN A 87 10.69 -4.01 -20.77
N THR A 88 10.13 -2.80 -20.73
CA THR A 88 9.17 -2.37 -19.70
C THR A 88 7.72 -2.35 -20.17
N ASP A 89 7.42 -2.79 -21.39
CA ASP A 89 6.07 -2.74 -22.00
C ASP A 89 5.00 -3.42 -21.12
N VAL A 90 5.38 -4.41 -20.31
CA VAL A 90 4.46 -5.06 -19.39
C VAL A 90 3.89 -4.07 -18.37
N LEU A 91 4.68 -3.09 -17.90
CA LEU A 91 4.20 -2.07 -16.96
C LEU A 91 3.31 -1.01 -17.62
N ASP A 92 3.35 -0.88 -18.94
CA ASP A 92 2.47 0.01 -19.69
C ASP A 92 1.13 -0.67 -20.00
N ASN A 93 1.12 -2.00 -20.07
CA ASN A 93 -0.06 -2.79 -20.43
C ASN A 93 -0.84 -3.34 -19.22
N ILE A 94 -0.19 -3.47 -18.07
CA ILE A 94 -0.84 -3.90 -16.82
C ILE A 94 -1.59 -2.73 -16.18
N ARG A 95 -2.78 -3.00 -15.64
CA ARG A 95 -3.55 -1.96 -14.94
C ARG A 95 -2.93 -1.70 -13.57
N SER A 96 -2.72 -0.43 -13.24
CA SER A 96 -2.32 0.00 -11.91
C SER A 96 -3.54 0.38 -11.07
N PHE A 97 -3.53 -0.01 -9.80
CA PHE A 97 -4.50 0.39 -8.79
C PHE A 97 -3.75 0.89 -7.55
N ASP A 98 -3.67 2.20 -7.42
CA ASP A 98 -2.95 2.85 -6.32
C ASP A 98 -3.89 3.08 -5.11
N LEU A 99 -3.70 2.31 -4.04
CA LEU A 99 -4.51 2.39 -2.82
C LEU A 99 -4.42 3.77 -2.16
N TYR A 100 -3.24 4.39 -2.12
CA TYR A 100 -3.08 5.73 -1.57
C TYR A 100 -3.98 6.74 -2.28
N ARG A 101 -3.96 6.73 -3.61
CA ARG A 101 -4.78 7.62 -4.44
C ARG A 101 -6.27 7.42 -4.21
N HIS A 102 -6.71 6.16 -4.18
CA HIS A 102 -8.11 5.82 -3.98
C HIS A 102 -8.60 6.10 -2.55
N LEU A 103 -7.73 6.00 -1.55
CA LEU A 103 -8.07 6.26 -0.15
C LEU A 103 -8.02 7.74 0.23
N ARG A 104 -7.50 8.64 -0.62
CA ARG A 104 -7.45 10.09 -0.33
C ARG A 104 -8.79 10.69 0.13
N PRO A 105 -9.93 10.40 -0.53
CA PRO A 105 -11.23 10.91 -0.09
C PRO A 105 -11.66 10.40 1.30
N VAL A 106 -11.20 9.19 1.67
CA VAL A 106 -11.56 8.54 2.93
C VAL A 106 -10.86 9.19 4.13
N LYS A 107 -9.71 9.83 3.94
CA LYS A 107 -8.93 10.49 5.00
C LYS A 107 -9.79 11.42 5.87
N THR A 108 -10.55 12.31 5.23
CA THR A 108 -11.40 13.28 5.94
C THR A 108 -12.54 12.61 6.66
N LEU A 109 -13.18 11.61 6.05
CA LEU A 109 -14.24 10.84 6.67
C LEU A 109 -13.76 10.12 7.92
N LEU A 110 -12.58 9.53 7.90
CA LEU A 110 -12.00 8.79 9.01
C LEU A 110 -11.24 9.68 10.00
N GLN A 111 -11.11 10.99 9.74
CA GLN A 111 -10.33 11.95 10.53
C GLN A 111 -8.88 11.50 10.77
N LEU A 112 -8.28 10.89 9.76
CA LEU A 112 -6.90 10.46 9.84
C LEU A 112 -5.96 11.68 9.77
N GLU A 113 -4.92 11.67 10.58
CA GLU A 113 -3.88 12.72 10.57
C GLU A 113 -3.20 12.80 9.20
N ASN A 114 -2.86 11.64 8.67
CA ASN A 114 -2.23 11.47 7.37
C ASN A 114 -2.69 10.17 6.70
N LEU A 115 -2.18 9.87 5.50
CA LEU A 115 -2.42 8.61 4.78
C LEU A 115 -1.14 7.79 4.66
N LYS A 116 -0.26 7.79 5.66
CA LYS A 116 0.85 6.83 5.68
C LYS A 116 0.30 5.42 5.91
N LEU A 117 0.98 4.42 5.37
CA LEU A 117 0.59 3.01 5.53
C LEU A 117 0.45 2.67 7.02
N ALA A 118 1.44 3.03 7.84
CA ALA A 118 1.40 2.83 9.30
C ALA A 118 0.18 3.49 9.99
N THR A 119 -0.33 4.61 9.48
CA THR A 119 -1.54 5.25 10.03
C THR A 119 -2.79 4.43 9.72
N LEU A 120 -2.88 3.87 8.52
CA LEU A 120 -3.99 3.01 8.11
C LEU A 120 -3.96 1.67 8.84
N GLU A 121 -2.78 1.10 9.02
CA GLU A 121 -2.55 -0.09 9.83
C GLU A 121 -3.02 0.11 11.28
N SER A 122 -2.58 1.19 11.90
CA SER A 122 -2.99 1.56 13.26
C SER A 122 -4.52 1.72 13.36
N TYR A 123 -5.14 2.37 12.38
CA TYR A 123 -6.59 2.55 12.33
C TYR A 123 -7.35 1.20 12.27
N LEU A 124 -6.80 0.21 11.58
CA LEU A 124 -7.36 -1.13 11.45
C LEU A 124 -6.87 -2.13 12.52
N ASN A 125 -6.04 -1.68 13.47
CA ASN A 125 -5.36 -2.53 14.45
C ASN A 125 -4.52 -3.66 13.80
N ILE A 126 -3.89 -3.37 12.66
CA ILE A 126 -2.94 -4.26 12.01
C ILE A 126 -1.61 -4.14 12.76
N SER A 127 -1.08 -5.27 13.22
CA SER A 127 0.20 -5.31 13.93
C SER A 127 1.35 -5.43 12.94
N ARG A 128 2.41 -4.62 13.15
CA ARG A 128 3.70 -4.73 12.46
C ARG A 128 4.73 -5.32 13.40
N LEU A 129 5.65 -6.10 12.85
CA LEU A 129 6.84 -6.57 13.57
C LEU A 129 7.98 -5.57 13.46
N ASP A 130 8.08 -4.89 12.32
CA ASP A 130 9.04 -3.81 12.09
C ASP A 130 8.40 -2.44 12.32
N GLN A 131 9.16 -1.52 12.95
CA GLN A 131 8.73 -0.15 13.23
C GLN A 131 9.65 0.90 12.58
N ALA A 132 10.66 0.46 11.85
CA ALA A 132 11.59 1.36 11.18
C ALA A 132 10.93 2.06 9.97
N THR A 133 11.55 3.13 9.55
CA THR A 133 11.13 3.88 8.37
C THR A 133 11.94 3.45 7.15
N GLY A 134 11.41 3.57 5.93
CA GLY A 134 12.17 3.29 4.71
C GLY A 134 13.49 4.07 4.61
N LYS A 135 13.58 5.26 5.24
CA LYS A 135 14.85 6.01 5.31
C LYS A 135 15.89 5.30 6.18
N GLU A 136 15.47 4.69 7.28
CA GLU A 136 16.38 3.90 8.14
C GLU A 136 16.80 2.63 7.43
N MET A 137 15.92 2.02 6.63
CA MET A 137 16.24 0.84 5.83
C MET A 137 17.35 1.08 4.79
N ILE A 138 17.47 2.28 4.25
CA ILE A 138 18.59 2.64 3.36
C ILE A 138 19.93 2.48 4.10
N ALA A 139 20.04 2.95 5.34
CA ALA A 139 21.25 2.79 6.13
C ALA A 139 21.52 1.31 6.46
N VAL A 140 20.48 0.58 6.86
CA VAL A 140 20.57 -0.88 7.11
C VAL A 140 21.06 -1.65 5.89
N TYR A 141 20.60 -1.27 4.68
CA TYR A 141 21.07 -1.90 3.45
C TYR A 141 22.55 -1.61 3.16
N HIS A 142 23.01 -0.38 3.38
CA HIS A 142 24.44 -0.04 3.24
C HIS A 142 25.30 -0.82 4.23
N ASP A 143 24.87 -0.90 5.49
CA ASP A 143 25.58 -1.70 6.51
C ASP A 143 25.59 -3.19 6.14
N TYR A 144 24.51 -3.70 5.56
CA TYR A 144 24.48 -5.06 5.03
C TYR A 144 25.49 -5.29 3.91
N LEU A 145 25.59 -4.38 2.95
CA LEU A 145 26.57 -4.49 1.85
C LEU A 145 28.02 -4.48 2.35
N GLU A 146 28.31 -3.77 3.42
CA GLU A 146 29.66 -3.69 4.02
C GLU A 146 29.99 -4.92 4.85
N THR A 147 29.01 -5.47 5.59
CA THR A 147 29.26 -6.48 6.62
C THR A 147 28.85 -7.90 6.22
N GLY A 148 27.88 -8.04 5.31
CA GLY A 148 27.24 -9.31 5.00
C GLY A 148 26.46 -9.92 6.18
N ASP A 149 26.06 -9.10 7.18
CA ASP A 149 25.37 -9.59 8.37
C ASP A 149 23.94 -10.05 8.01
N LYS A 150 23.71 -11.36 8.20
CA LYS A 150 22.41 -11.99 7.93
C LYS A 150 21.25 -11.41 8.76
N ARG A 151 21.52 -10.79 9.90
CA ARG A 151 20.48 -10.14 10.71
C ARG A 151 19.96 -8.89 10.02
N LEU A 152 20.84 -8.10 9.40
CA LEU A 152 20.46 -6.92 8.63
C LEU A 152 19.62 -7.33 7.40
N TYR A 153 20.04 -8.38 6.71
CA TYR A 153 19.26 -8.99 5.62
C TYR A 153 17.83 -9.34 6.07
N GLN A 154 17.68 -10.01 7.22
CA GLN A 154 16.37 -10.38 7.74
C GLN A 154 15.51 -9.16 8.09
N VAL A 155 16.11 -8.10 8.62
CA VAL A 155 15.40 -6.83 8.92
C VAL A 155 14.88 -6.20 7.63
N LEU A 156 15.69 -6.15 6.58
CA LEU A 156 15.29 -5.59 5.27
C LEU A 156 14.11 -6.36 4.66
N LEU A 157 14.18 -7.70 4.69
CA LEU A 157 13.08 -8.52 4.19
C LEU A 157 11.80 -8.35 5.03
N LEU A 158 11.93 -8.30 6.35
CA LEU A 158 10.80 -8.15 7.27
C LEU A 158 10.07 -6.82 7.06
N HIS A 159 10.82 -5.72 6.86
CA HIS A 159 10.24 -4.39 6.60
C HIS A 159 9.30 -4.42 5.38
N ASN A 160 9.82 -4.86 4.23
CA ASN A 160 9.03 -4.98 3.01
C ASN A 160 7.90 -6.04 3.13
N GLU A 161 8.14 -7.14 3.87
CA GLU A 161 7.10 -8.15 4.12
C GLU A 161 5.91 -7.60 4.90
N ASP A 162 6.15 -6.76 5.92
CA ASP A 162 5.11 -6.11 6.70
C ASP A 162 4.32 -5.12 5.83
N ASP A 163 4.99 -4.30 5.00
CA ASP A 163 4.34 -3.39 4.06
C ASP A 163 3.46 -4.16 3.06
N LEU A 164 3.98 -5.23 2.48
CA LEU A 164 3.24 -6.09 1.56
C LEU A 164 2.01 -6.74 2.19
N LYS A 165 2.12 -7.24 3.42
CA LYS A 165 1.00 -7.86 4.15
C LYS A 165 -0.09 -6.85 4.49
N ALA A 166 0.26 -5.59 4.70
CA ALA A 166 -0.67 -4.53 4.98
C ALA A 166 -1.57 -4.20 3.77
N LEU A 167 -1.04 -4.26 2.54
CA LEU A 167 -1.77 -3.84 1.34
C LEU A 167 -3.13 -4.54 1.19
N PRO A 168 -3.25 -5.87 1.20
CA PRO A 168 -4.56 -6.52 1.13
C PRO A 168 -5.44 -6.24 2.36
N GLN A 169 -4.85 -6.02 3.53
CA GLN A 169 -5.57 -5.77 4.76
C GLN A 169 -6.18 -4.36 4.84
N ILE A 170 -5.60 -3.36 4.16
CA ILE A 170 -6.16 -2.01 4.10
C ILE A 170 -7.21 -1.85 2.99
N MET A 171 -7.31 -2.75 2.02
CA MET A 171 -8.31 -2.69 0.94
C MET A 171 -9.76 -2.53 1.44
N PRO A 172 -10.21 -3.14 2.54
CA PRO A 172 -11.55 -2.93 3.06
C PRO A 172 -11.91 -1.46 3.36
N LEU A 173 -10.90 -0.58 3.55
CA LEU A 173 -11.14 0.87 3.70
C LEU A 173 -11.80 1.50 2.46
N LEU A 174 -11.67 0.89 1.29
CA LEU A 174 -12.31 1.36 0.06
C LEU A 174 -13.85 1.30 0.16
N SER A 175 -14.41 0.43 1.00
CA SER A 175 -15.85 0.32 1.21
C SER A 175 -16.48 1.63 1.73
N TYR A 176 -15.70 2.49 2.40
CA TYR A 176 -16.21 3.80 2.81
C TYR A 176 -16.57 4.70 1.62
N LEU A 177 -15.97 4.49 0.44
CA LEU A 177 -16.34 5.22 -0.78
C LEU A 177 -17.72 4.80 -1.28
N ASP A 178 -18.12 3.58 -1.03
CA ASP A 178 -19.39 3.03 -1.47
C ASP A 178 -20.55 3.50 -0.60
N ILE A 179 -20.30 3.91 0.65
CA ILE A 179 -21.33 4.51 1.52
C ILE A 179 -22.00 5.70 0.81
N PHE A 180 -21.21 6.57 0.16
CA PHE A 180 -21.73 7.75 -0.53
C PHE A 180 -22.48 7.43 -1.83
N ARG A 181 -22.36 6.21 -2.33
CA ARG A 181 -23.02 5.73 -3.55
C ARG A 181 -24.17 4.79 -3.27
N SER A 182 -24.27 4.30 -2.03
CA SER A 182 -25.34 3.37 -1.63
C SER A 182 -26.67 4.09 -1.37
N GLU A 183 -27.74 3.33 -1.43
CA GLU A 183 -29.05 3.78 -0.94
C GLU A 183 -29.05 3.76 0.60
N TRP A 184 -29.59 4.81 1.18
CA TRP A 184 -29.70 4.95 2.62
C TRP A 184 -31.17 4.94 3.03
N THR A 185 -31.48 4.18 4.08
CA THR A 185 -32.79 4.14 4.69
C THR A 185 -32.73 4.82 6.05
N LEU A 186 -33.63 5.76 6.33
CA LEU A 186 -33.71 6.39 7.63
C LEU A 186 -34.21 5.35 8.66
N ALA A 187 -33.31 5.00 9.60
CA ALA A 187 -33.63 4.09 10.71
C ALA A 187 -34.21 4.82 11.92
N GLY A 188 -33.80 6.08 12.14
CA GLY A 188 -34.31 6.88 13.22
C GLY A 188 -33.65 8.26 13.31
N TYR A 189 -34.21 9.10 14.19
CA TYR A 189 -33.59 10.37 14.54
C TYR A 189 -33.87 10.72 16.01
N SER A 190 -33.00 11.53 16.58
CA SER A 190 -33.20 12.11 17.90
C SER A 190 -32.72 13.56 17.94
N LEU A 191 -33.44 14.41 18.67
CA LEU A 191 -33.09 15.81 18.86
C LEU A 191 -32.71 16.02 20.33
N SER A 192 -31.52 16.55 20.57
CA SER A 192 -31.09 16.99 21.90
C SER A 192 -31.13 18.50 21.98
N THR A 193 -32.02 19.01 22.81
CA THR A 193 -32.11 20.45 23.10
C THR A 193 -30.97 20.95 23.99
N ALA A 194 -30.41 20.06 24.83
CA ALA A 194 -29.29 20.40 25.71
C ALA A 194 -27.98 20.63 24.94
N SER A 195 -27.73 19.86 23.88
CA SER A 195 -26.55 20.01 23.03
C SER A 195 -26.83 20.71 21.70
N SER A 196 -28.09 21.11 21.45
CA SER A 196 -28.52 21.67 20.15
C SER A 196 -28.08 20.79 18.97
N SER A 197 -28.18 19.46 19.11
CA SER A 197 -27.76 18.51 18.11
C SER A 197 -28.93 17.65 17.62
N LEU A 198 -28.90 17.37 16.32
CA LEU A 198 -29.77 16.38 15.67
C LEU A 198 -28.92 15.15 15.30
N THR A 199 -29.29 14.00 15.86
CA THR A 199 -28.72 12.71 15.47
C THR A 199 -29.65 12.06 14.46
N ILE A 200 -29.10 11.67 13.32
CA ILE A 200 -29.80 10.90 12.28
C ILE A 200 -29.12 9.54 12.18
N VAL A 201 -29.92 8.50 12.31
CA VAL A 201 -29.46 7.12 12.14
C VAL A 201 -29.96 6.61 10.81
N VAL A 202 -29.05 6.15 10.00
CA VAL A 202 -29.35 5.59 8.67
C VAL A 202 -28.78 4.17 8.56
N ASP A 203 -29.51 3.30 7.90
CA ASP A 203 -29.05 1.98 7.48
C ASP A 203 -28.58 2.07 6.04
N CYS A 204 -27.44 1.44 5.75
CA CYS A 204 -26.97 1.21 4.40
C CYS A 204 -26.48 -0.23 4.24
N SER A 205 -26.50 -0.73 3.01
CA SER A 205 -26.07 -2.11 2.69
C SER A 205 -24.55 -2.32 2.75
N VAL A 206 -23.79 -1.23 2.83
CA VAL A 206 -22.31 -1.26 2.80
C VAL A 206 -21.76 -1.65 4.17
N LYS A 207 -20.95 -2.71 4.20
CA LYS A 207 -20.20 -3.10 5.38
C LYS A 207 -18.86 -2.39 5.41
N VAL A 208 -18.58 -1.67 6.49
CA VAL A 208 -17.29 -0.98 6.71
C VAL A 208 -16.48 -1.70 7.79
N PRO A 209 -15.13 -1.64 7.72
CA PRO A 209 -14.28 -2.35 8.67
C PRO A 209 -14.36 -1.81 10.09
N VAL A 210 -14.56 -0.48 10.25
CA VAL A 210 -14.68 0.19 11.56
C VAL A 210 -15.84 1.17 11.50
N ALA A 211 -16.69 1.16 12.55
CA ALA A 211 -17.79 2.12 12.64
C ALA A 211 -17.27 3.57 12.77
N VAL A 212 -17.91 4.49 12.07
CA VAL A 212 -17.54 5.91 12.06
C VAL A 212 -18.69 6.74 12.54
N THR A 213 -18.45 7.61 13.53
CA THR A 213 -19.38 8.64 13.98
C THR A 213 -18.83 10.01 13.58
N ARG A 214 -19.69 10.88 13.05
CA ARG A 214 -19.36 12.27 12.67
C ARG A 214 -20.32 13.24 13.25
N GLU A 215 -19.77 14.29 13.86
CA GLU A 215 -20.50 15.48 14.19
C GLU A 215 -20.32 16.47 13.05
N LEU A 216 -21.42 16.89 12.48
CA LEU A 216 -21.43 17.94 11.46
C LEU A 216 -21.83 19.27 12.13
N PRO A 217 -21.15 20.38 11.80
CA PRO A 217 -21.58 21.67 12.29
C PRO A 217 -23.02 21.92 11.82
N LEU A 218 -23.88 22.46 12.72
CA LEU A 218 -25.23 22.84 12.37
C LEU A 218 -25.17 23.84 11.20
N CYS A 219 -25.65 23.41 10.04
CA CYS A 219 -25.95 24.34 8.97
C CYS A 219 -27.09 25.27 9.46
N ARG A 220 -26.86 26.58 9.58
CA ARG A 220 -27.93 27.52 9.70
C ARG A 220 -28.72 27.47 8.39
N LEU A 221 -29.93 26.94 8.48
CA LEU A 221 -30.93 27.07 7.41
C LEU A 221 -31.33 28.53 7.25
#